data_7b705d1a8a348ecd7e52ef0bcfdd5c52
#
_entry.id   7b705d1a8a348ecd7e52ef0bcfdd5c52
#
_cell.length_a   1.000
_cell.length_b   1.000
_cell.length_c   1.000
_cell.angle_alpha   90.00
_cell.angle_beta   90.00
_cell.angle_gamma   90.00
#
_symmetry.space_group_name_H-M   'P 1'
#
loop_
_entity.id
_entity.type
_entity.pdbx_description
1 polymer ?
#
loop_
_entity_poly.entity_id
_entity_poly.type
_entity_poly.pdbx_seq_one_letter_code
_entity_poly.pdbx_strand_id
1 'polypeptide(L)'
;IVADTPGHVQYTRNMATGASTADLAVLLVDARSGILEQTRRHATIAALMGIRQFVLAVNKIDLSHYDEAGFKAISRDFKEIALSLGVRQVTAIPVSALKGENIVLRGDKFMPWYTGPTLVEVLEKATQRTGQTTGFRLPVQRVSRPGEGFRGYQGTVAGGSIKPGDSVVVLPSGVEANVKAIVTYDLVRNAAVNGDAITLVLDR
;
A
#
# COMPACT_ATOMS: atom_id res chain seq x y z
N ILE A 1 4.70 -8.71 0.58
CA ILE A 1 4.85 -8.79 -0.90
C ILE A 1 5.50 -7.49 -1.36
N VAL A 2 6.55 -7.57 -2.17
CA VAL A 2 7.21 -6.42 -2.77
C VAL A 2 6.85 -6.40 -4.26
N ALA A 3 6.35 -5.24 -4.72
CA ALA A 3 6.12 -4.98 -6.14
C ALA A 3 7.22 -4.03 -6.64
N ASP A 4 8.18 -4.55 -7.39
CA ASP A 4 9.18 -3.72 -8.06
C ASP A 4 8.59 -3.12 -9.33
N THR A 5 8.71 -1.82 -9.47
CA THR A 5 8.15 -1.08 -10.60
C THR A 5 9.25 -0.31 -11.33
N PRO A 6 9.35 -0.48 -12.67
CA PRO A 6 10.36 0.23 -13.44
C PRO A 6 10.25 1.75 -13.26
N GLY A 7 11.38 2.41 -13.02
CA GLY A 7 11.45 3.85 -12.78
C GLY A 7 11.33 4.73 -14.05
N HIS A 8 11.33 4.17 -15.26
CA HIS A 8 11.29 4.94 -16.50
C HIS A 8 9.88 5.50 -16.80
N VAL A 9 9.82 6.69 -17.35
CA VAL A 9 8.56 7.39 -17.69
C VAL A 9 7.61 6.54 -18.53
N GLN A 10 8.16 5.71 -19.42
CA GLN A 10 7.40 4.80 -20.29
C GLN A 10 6.59 3.74 -19.51
N TYR A 11 6.97 3.43 -18.28
CA TYR A 11 6.36 2.40 -17.45
C TYR A 11 5.49 2.95 -16.31
N THR A 12 5.10 4.22 -16.39
CA THR A 12 4.22 4.86 -15.39
C THR A 12 2.93 4.08 -15.14
N ARG A 13 2.38 3.43 -16.17
CA ARG A 13 1.19 2.58 -16.06
C ARG A 13 1.43 1.37 -15.14
N ASN A 14 2.58 0.72 -15.27
CA ASN A 14 2.93 -0.43 -14.43
C ASN A 14 3.11 0.01 -12.96
N MET A 15 3.71 1.17 -12.74
CA MET A 15 3.81 1.76 -11.42
C MET A 15 2.44 2.02 -10.79
N ALA A 16 1.50 2.61 -11.54
CA ALA A 16 0.15 2.87 -11.04
C ALA A 16 -0.56 1.55 -10.66
N THR A 17 -0.40 0.49 -11.47
CA THR A 17 -0.94 -0.84 -11.17
C THR A 17 -0.36 -1.41 -9.88
N GLY A 18 0.97 -1.38 -9.69
CA GLY A 18 1.60 -1.84 -8.45
C GLY A 18 1.21 -0.99 -7.24
N ALA A 19 1.15 0.33 -7.41
CA ALA A 19 0.78 1.26 -6.34
C ALA A 19 -0.68 1.12 -5.88
N SER A 20 -1.59 0.66 -6.75
CA SER A 20 -3.03 0.55 -6.42
C SER A 20 -3.32 -0.42 -5.27
N THR A 21 -2.48 -1.43 -5.10
CA THR A 21 -2.61 -2.47 -4.06
C THR A 21 -1.56 -2.37 -2.96
N ALA A 22 -0.62 -1.42 -3.06
CA ALA A 22 0.47 -1.28 -2.10
C ALA A 22 0.06 -0.47 -0.86
N ASP A 23 0.50 -0.87 0.32
CA ASP A 23 0.25 -0.19 1.58
C ASP A 23 1.27 0.93 1.85
N LEU A 24 2.49 0.76 1.35
CA LEU A 24 3.63 1.64 1.54
C LEU A 24 4.39 1.79 0.21
N ALA A 25 4.95 2.97 -0.04
CA ALA A 25 5.84 3.21 -1.18
C ALA A 25 7.27 3.49 -0.71
N VAL A 26 8.24 2.77 -1.28
CA VAL A 26 9.67 3.07 -1.13
C VAL A 26 10.10 3.85 -2.38
N LEU A 27 10.50 5.10 -2.17
CA LEU A 27 11.02 5.96 -3.23
C LEU A 27 12.54 6.08 -3.09
N LEU A 28 13.27 5.72 -4.16
CA LEU A 28 14.73 5.79 -4.20
C LEU A 28 15.19 7.11 -4.79
N VAL A 29 16.16 7.73 -4.14
CA VAL A 29 16.82 8.96 -4.60
C VAL A 29 18.33 8.77 -4.50
N ASP A 30 19.07 9.16 -5.53
CA ASP A 30 20.54 9.20 -5.48
C ASP A 30 20.97 10.39 -4.61
N ALA A 31 21.78 10.15 -3.58
CA ALA A 31 22.25 11.17 -2.64
C ALA A 31 22.96 12.35 -3.31
N ARG A 32 23.58 12.13 -4.48
CA ARG A 32 24.30 13.15 -5.24
C ARG A 32 23.37 14.03 -6.10
N SER A 33 22.24 13.46 -6.54
CA SER A 33 21.33 14.14 -7.46
C SER A 33 20.15 14.81 -6.75
N GLY A 34 19.83 14.35 -5.54
CA GLY A 34 18.68 14.87 -4.78
C GLY A 34 17.33 14.55 -5.42
N ILE A 35 16.34 15.37 -5.13
CA ILE A 35 14.97 15.19 -5.61
C ILE A 35 14.84 15.64 -7.06
N LEU A 36 14.61 14.70 -7.96
CA LEU A 36 14.38 14.94 -9.38
C LEU A 36 12.88 15.05 -9.70
N GLU A 37 12.55 15.57 -10.89
CA GLU A 37 11.17 15.64 -11.37
C GLU A 37 10.48 14.27 -11.37
N GLN A 38 11.23 13.22 -11.71
CA GLN A 38 10.71 11.85 -11.68
C GLN A 38 10.34 11.39 -10.27
N THR A 39 11.12 11.77 -9.25
CA THR A 39 10.80 11.49 -7.84
C THR A 39 9.47 12.12 -7.44
N ARG A 40 9.27 13.39 -7.84
CA ARG A 40 8.01 14.12 -7.60
C ARG A 40 6.83 13.44 -8.28
N ARG A 41 6.99 13.04 -9.54
CA ARG A 41 5.97 12.32 -10.30
C ARG A 41 5.59 11.00 -9.65
N HIS A 42 6.57 10.21 -9.22
CA HIS A 42 6.33 8.92 -8.55
C HIS A 42 5.63 9.12 -7.21
N ALA A 43 6.04 10.08 -6.41
CA ALA A 43 5.37 10.43 -5.17
C ALA A 43 3.90 10.83 -5.40
N THR A 44 3.64 11.64 -6.43
CA THR A 44 2.29 12.07 -6.81
C THR A 44 1.42 10.88 -7.20
N ILE A 45 1.92 9.98 -8.06
CA ILE A 45 1.16 8.79 -8.48
C ILE A 45 0.86 7.89 -7.27
N ALA A 46 1.86 7.62 -6.42
CA ALA A 46 1.66 6.83 -5.21
C ALA A 46 0.61 7.43 -4.27
N ALA A 47 0.63 8.77 -4.08
CA ALA A 47 -0.35 9.48 -3.28
C ALA A 47 -1.76 9.43 -3.89
N LEU A 48 -1.89 9.59 -5.22
CA LEU A 48 -3.17 9.47 -5.96
C LEU A 48 -3.74 8.05 -5.88
N MET A 49 -2.88 7.01 -5.89
CA MET A 49 -3.29 5.62 -5.67
C MET A 49 -3.64 5.35 -4.19
N GLY A 50 -3.61 6.39 -3.35
CA GLY A 50 -4.03 6.34 -1.95
C GLY A 50 -2.96 5.87 -0.98
N ILE A 51 -1.70 5.69 -1.35
CA ILE A 51 -0.62 5.38 -0.41
C ILE A 51 -0.41 6.57 0.52
N ARG A 52 -0.33 6.31 1.83
CA ARG A 52 -0.17 7.34 2.86
C ARG A 52 1.09 7.17 3.71
N GLN A 53 1.86 6.12 3.45
CA GLN A 53 3.16 5.85 4.08
C GLN A 53 4.25 5.86 3.00
N PHE A 54 5.21 6.77 3.13
CA PHE A 54 6.35 6.84 2.23
C PHE A 54 7.65 6.56 2.97
N VAL A 55 8.51 5.77 2.35
CA VAL A 55 9.91 5.64 2.71
C VAL A 55 10.75 6.30 1.63
N LEU A 56 11.54 7.28 2.00
CA LEU A 56 12.54 7.88 1.13
C LEU A 56 13.88 7.18 1.38
N ALA A 57 14.30 6.30 0.51
CA ALA A 57 15.62 5.69 0.54
C ALA A 57 16.62 6.58 -0.22
N VAL A 58 17.43 7.34 0.52
CA VAL A 58 18.49 8.17 -0.04
C VAL A 58 19.70 7.27 -0.27
N ASN A 59 19.76 6.72 -1.50
CA ASN A 59 20.71 5.68 -1.88
C ASN A 59 22.03 6.27 -2.37
N LYS A 60 23.05 5.41 -2.42
CA LYS A 60 24.42 5.75 -2.79
C LYS A 60 25.03 6.81 -1.87
N ILE A 61 24.64 6.79 -0.59
CA ILE A 61 25.17 7.71 0.43
C ILE A 61 26.68 7.59 0.60
N ASP A 62 27.23 6.41 0.32
CA ASP A 62 28.66 6.14 0.28
C ASP A 62 29.42 6.96 -0.77
N LEU A 63 28.76 7.28 -1.92
CA LEU A 63 29.33 8.11 -2.98
C LEU A 63 29.26 9.61 -2.67
N SER A 64 28.47 10.00 -1.68
CA SER A 64 28.44 11.37 -1.12
C SER A 64 29.23 11.48 0.18
N HIS A 65 30.15 10.57 0.46
CA HIS A 65 30.96 10.52 1.67
C HIS A 65 30.14 10.53 2.95
N TYR A 66 28.95 9.90 2.94
CA TYR A 66 28.02 9.82 4.09
C TYR A 66 27.59 11.19 4.64
N ASP A 67 27.42 12.17 3.75
CA ASP A 67 27.10 13.55 4.09
C ASP A 67 25.75 13.68 4.79
N GLU A 68 25.79 14.01 6.07
CA GLU A 68 24.62 14.26 6.91
C GLU A 68 23.81 15.48 6.44
N ALA A 69 24.49 16.56 6.07
CA ALA A 69 23.85 17.81 5.69
C ALA A 69 23.05 17.64 4.40
N GLY A 70 23.64 16.98 3.39
CA GLY A 70 22.96 16.64 2.14
C GLY A 70 21.76 15.71 2.37
N PHE A 71 21.90 14.67 3.22
CA PHE A 71 20.78 13.81 3.57
C PHE A 71 19.64 14.60 4.24
N LYS A 72 19.95 15.47 5.19
CA LYS A 72 18.93 16.29 5.87
C LYS A 72 18.21 17.23 4.92
N ALA A 73 18.93 17.85 3.98
CA ALA A 73 18.35 18.73 2.96
C ALA A 73 17.37 17.94 2.06
N ILE A 74 17.81 16.82 1.49
CA ILE A 74 16.96 15.94 0.64
C ILE A 74 15.73 15.47 1.41
N SER A 75 15.91 15.08 2.68
CA SER A 75 14.82 14.59 3.53
C SER A 75 13.79 15.68 3.81
N ARG A 76 14.21 16.91 4.07
CA ARG A 76 13.34 18.06 4.30
C ARG A 76 12.53 18.37 3.04
N ASP A 77 13.22 18.52 1.90
CA ASP A 77 12.59 18.87 0.62
C ASP A 77 11.56 17.83 0.20
N PHE A 78 11.86 16.54 0.42
CA PHE A 78 10.90 15.47 0.14
C PHE A 78 9.70 15.49 1.09
N LYS A 79 9.91 15.78 2.37
CA LYS A 79 8.79 15.88 3.35
C LYS A 79 7.82 17.00 2.97
N GLU A 80 8.30 18.14 2.48
CA GLU A 80 7.47 19.23 1.98
C GLU A 80 6.61 18.78 0.80
N ILE A 81 7.20 18.06 -0.17
CA ILE A 81 6.47 17.46 -1.29
C ILE A 81 5.40 16.49 -0.80
N ALA A 82 5.75 15.56 0.06
CA ALA A 82 4.83 14.57 0.59
C ALA A 82 3.65 15.22 1.34
N LEU A 83 3.91 16.25 2.14
CA LEU A 83 2.88 17.02 2.84
C LEU A 83 1.92 17.71 1.87
N SER A 84 2.42 18.30 0.78
CA SER A 84 1.58 18.92 -0.25
C SER A 84 0.67 17.90 -0.96
N LEU A 85 1.06 16.61 -0.98
CA LEU A 85 0.29 15.49 -1.51
C LEU A 85 -0.65 14.84 -0.45
N GLY A 86 -0.69 15.38 0.77
CA GLY A 86 -1.50 14.85 1.87
C GLY A 86 -0.90 13.62 2.55
N VAL A 87 0.39 13.32 2.30
CA VAL A 87 1.10 12.21 2.94
C VAL A 87 1.88 12.72 4.14
N ARG A 88 1.48 12.30 5.34
CA ARG A 88 2.08 12.75 6.60
C ARG A 88 3.13 11.79 7.16
N GLN A 89 3.07 10.52 6.78
CA GLN A 89 4.02 9.51 7.24
C GLN A 89 5.16 9.35 6.23
N VAL A 90 6.29 9.98 6.53
CA VAL A 90 7.50 9.91 5.71
C VAL A 90 8.67 9.50 6.58
N THR A 91 9.29 8.38 6.26
CA THR A 91 10.55 7.92 6.88
C THR A 91 11.68 8.06 5.87
N ALA A 92 12.66 8.89 6.14
CA ALA A 92 13.84 9.01 5.31
C ALA A 92 14.97 8.16 5.88
N ILE A 93 15.63 7.38 5.03
CA ILE A 93 16.70 6.45 5.40
C ILE A 93 17.89 6.66 4.47
N PRO A 94 19.09 7.01 5.01
CA PRO A 94 20.30 7.04 4.21
C PRO A 94 20.78 5.61 4.00
N VAL A 95 20.90 5.18 2.74
CA VAL A 95 21.26 3.79 2.43
C VAL A 95 22.43 3.72 1.46
N SER A 96 23.23 2.67 1.57
CA SER A 96 24.08 2.19 0.50
C SER A 96 23.63 0.79 0.13
N ALA A 97 22.84 0.67 -0.95
CA ALA A 97 22.34 -0.62 -1.41
C ALA A 97 23.49 -1.54 -1.81
N LEU A 98 24.59 -0.99 -2.36
CA LEU A 98 25.78 -1.76 -2.75
C LEU A 98 26.50 -2.36 -1.53
N LYS A 99 26.59 -1.62 -0.43
CA LYS A 99 27.29 -2.05 0.80
C LYS A 99 26.36 -2.68 1.84
N GLY A 100 25.04 -2.63 1.60
CA GLY A 100 24.01 -3.14 2.52
C GLY A 100 23.75 -2.26 3.76
N GLU A 101 24.31 -1.05 3.80
CA GLU A 101 24.20 -0.15 4.96
C GLU A 101 22.79 0.41 5.08
N ASN A 102 22.21 0.32 6.29
CA ASN A 102 20.84 0.68 6.65
C ASN A 102 19.75 -0.03 5.81
N ILE A 103 20.09 -1.14 5.16
CA ILE A 103 19.11 -2.05 4.53
C ILE A 103 18.60 -3.03 5.60
N VAL A 104 19.43 -3.96 6.03
CA VAL A 104 19.16 -4.94 7.10
C VAL A 104 19.89 -4.55 8.37
N LEU A 105 21.19 -4.26 8.25
CA LEU A 105 22.05 -3.86 9.35
C LEU A 105 22.30 -2.35 9.32
N ARG A 106 22.47 -1.78 10.50
CA ARG A 106 22.77 -0.35 10.64
C ARG A 106 24.18 -0.02 10.14
N GLY A 107 24.29 1.12 9.48
CA GLY A 107 25.58 1.65 9.01
C GLY A 107 26.29 2.54 10.04
N ASP A 108 26.20 2.19 11.32
CA ASP A 108 26.69 3.04 12.46
C ASP A 108 28.16 3.42 12.34
N LYS A 109 28.98 2.59 11.71
CA LYS A 109 30.40 2.86 11.49
C LYS A 109 30.65 4.11 10.64
N PHE A 110 29.80 4.34 9.64
CA PHE A 110 29.96 5.44 8.67
C PHE A 110 28.92 6.53 8.86
N MET A 111 27.80 6.22 9.48
CA MET A 111 26.68 7.11 9.74
C MET A 111 26.26 7.13 11.21
N PRO A 112 27.19 7.48 12.16
CA PRO A 112 26.85 7.53 13.60
C PRO A 112 25.79 8.58 13.92
N TRP A 113 25.59 9.53 13.02
CA TRP A 113 24.56 10.57 13.11
C TRP A 113 23.14 10.08 12.79
N TYR A 114 23.01 8.91 12.15
CA TYR A 114 21.70 8.34 11.81
C TYR A 114 21.25 7.37 12.91
N THR A 115 20.20 7.74 13.62
CA THR A 115 19.61 6.93 14.71
C THR A 115 18.27 6.32 14.34
N GLY A 116 17.81 6.51 13.09
CA GLY A 116 16.55 6.00 12.59
C GLY A 116 16.57 4.48 12.32
N PRO A 117 15.44 3.93 11.86
CA PRO A 117 15.31 2.51 11.53
C PRO A 117 16.04 2.14 10.24
N THR A 118 16.34 0.86 10.06
CA THR A 118 16.75 0.28 8.77
C THR A 118 15.55 0.15 7.84
N LEU A 119 15.81 -0.10 6.56
CA LEU A 119 14.74 -0.30 5.58
C LEU A 119 13.87 -1.51 5.95
N VAL A 120 14.47 -2.62 6.32
CA VAL A 120 13.75 -3.85 6.69
C VAL A 120 12.90 -3.61 7.95
N GLU A 121 13.42 -2.94 8.96
CA GLU A 121 12.63 -2.61 10.17
C GLU A 121 11.39 -1.77 9.86
N VAL A 122 11.47 -0.85 8.89
CA VAL A 122 10.30 -0.07 8.47
C VAL A 122 9.30 -0.94 7.72
N LEU A 123 9.78 -1.83 6.84
CA LEU A 123 8.91 -2.73 6.07
C LEU A 123 8.19 -3.73 6.96
N GLU A 124 8.86 -4.28 7.97
CA GLU A 124 8.26 -5.21 8.94
C GLU A 124 7.21 -4.55 9.84
N LYS A 125 7.40 -3.26 10.15
CA LYS A 125 6.46 -2.46 10.96
C LYS A 125 5.37 -1.79 10.13
N ALA A 126 5.40 -1.92 8.80
CA ALA A 126 4.43 -1.29 7.93
C ALA A 126 3.02 -1.79 8.26
N THR A 127 2.12 -0.85 8.48
CA THR A 127 0.71 -1.15 8.72
C THR A 127 -0.04 -1.28 7.42
N GLN A 128 -0.85 -2.33 7.28
CA GLN A 128 -1.75 -2.47 6.14
C GLN A 128 -2.77 -1.31 6.12
N ARG A 129 -3.18 -0.93 4.95
CA ARG A 129 -4.29 0.01 4.77
C ARG A 129 -5.55 -0.60 5.36
N THR A 130 -5.89 -0.23 6.57
CA THR A 130 -7.22 -0.47 7.08
C THR A 130 -8.15 0.52 6.38
N GLY A 131 -8.90 0.05 5.41
CA GLY A 131 -10.00 0.82 4.84
C GLY A 131 -10.97 1.16 5.96
N GLN A 132 -10.87 2.36 6.51
CA GLN A 132 -11.85 2.89 7.47
C GLN A 132 -13.12 3.29 6.70
N THR A 133 -13.81 2.33 6.12
CA THR A 133 -15.17 2.54 5.67
C THR A 133 -16.10 2.05 6.77
N THR A 134 -16.84 2.99 7.35
CA THR A 134 -17.95 2.70 8.23
C THR A 134 -19.06 2.04 7.40
N GLY A 135 -19.11 0.73 7.40
CA GLY A 135 -20.12 -0.06 6.72
C GLY A 135 -19.56 -1.03 5.68
N PHE A 136 -20.25 -2.14 5.53
CA PHE A 136 -19.89 -3.19 4.59
C PHE A 136 -20.02 -2.71 3.13
N ARG A 137 -19.02 -3.03 2.31
CA ARG A 137 -18.99 -2.77 0.88
C ARG A 137 -18.39 -3.98 0.16
N LEU A 138 -19.13 -4.53 -0.81
CA LEU A 138 -18.69 -5.61 -1.68
C LEU A 138 -18.95 -5.23 -3.14
N PRO A 139 -17.99 -4.71 -3.88
CA PRO A 139 -18.08 -4.59 -5.32
C PRO A 139 -18.21 -5.97 -5.94
N VAL A 140 -19.37 -6.26 -6.55
CA VAL A 140 -19.62 -7.58 -7.16
C VAL A 140 -18.90 -7.65 -8.51
N GLN A 141 -17.93 -8.55 -8.62
CA GLN A 141 -17.12 -8.75 -9.82
C GLN A 141 -17.66 -9.89 -10.69
N ARG A 142 -18.35 -10.86 -10.08
CA ARG A 142 -18.92 -12.01 -10.77
C ARG A 142 -20.15 -12.53 -10.04
N VAL A 143 -21.15 -13.00 -10.81
CA VAL A 143 -22.26 -13.77 -10.28
C VAL A 143 -22.07 -15.23 -10.70
N SER A 144 -22.01 -16.13 -9.72
CA SER A 144 -21.85 -17.58 -9.94
C SER A 144 -23.19 -18.30 -9.76
N ARG A 145 -23.52 -19.16 -10.70
CA ARG A 145 -24.72 -20.03 -10.67
C ARG A 145 -24.34 -21.43 -11.16
N PRO A 146 -23.65 -22.23 -10.33
CA PRO A 146 -23.21 -23.57 -10.74
C PRO A 146 -24.35 -24.58 -10.91
N GLY A 147 -25.55 -24.29 -10.40
CA GLY A 147 -26.72 -25.15 -10.47
C GLY A 147 -27.99 -24.44 -10.01
N GLU A 148 -29.13 -25.14 -10.07
CA GLU A 148 -30.41 -24.64 -9.56
C GLU A 148 -30.34 -24.45 -8.04
N GLY A 149 -30.79 -23.28 -7.56
CA GLY A 149 -30.86 -22.96 -6.14
C GLY A 149 -29.62 -22.32 -5.52
N PHE A 150 -28.50 -22.18 -6.25
CA PHE A 150 -27.34 -21.44 -5.78
C PHE A 150 -27.10 -20.17 -6.62
N ARG A 151 -27.06 -19.05 -5.95
CA ARG A 151 -26.65 -17.76 -6.52
C ARG A 151 -25.61 -17.10 -5.60
N GLY A 152 -24.38 -17.04 -6.06
CA GLY A 152 -23.27 -16.42 -5.33
C GLY A 152 -22.78 -15.13 -5.95
N TYR A 153 -22.62 -14.10 -5.15
CA TYR A 153 -22.07 -12.80 -5.55
C TYR A 153 -20.61 -12.73 -5.12
N GLN A 154 -19.70 -12.77 -6.09
CA GLN A 154 -18.26 -12.85 -5.85
C GLN A 154 -17.62 -11.48 -5.92
N GLY A 155 -16.72 -11.19 -4.97
CA GLY A 155 -15.95 -9.96 -4.92
C GLY A 155 -14.99 -9.93 -3.74
N THR A 156 -14.22 -8.84 -3.66
CA THR A 156 -13.36 -8.55 -2.50
C THR A 156 -14.06 -7.52 -1.63
N VAL A 157 -14.12 -7.78 -0.33
CA VAL A 157 -14.67 -6.83 0.63
C VAL A 157 -13.83 -5.55 0.61
N ALA A 158 -14.44 -4.44 0.22
CA ALA A 158 -13.77 -3.14 0.09
C ALA A 158 -13.92 -2.27 1.36
N GLY A 159 -14.65 -2.75 2.35
CA GLY A 159 -14.80 -2.05 3.63
C GLY A 159 -15.76 -2.74 4.58
N GLY A 160 -15.62 -2.43 5.87
CA GLY A 160 -16.44 -3.00 6.94
C GLY A 160 -16.23 -4.49 7.17
N SER A 161 -17.21 -5.10 7.82
CA SER A 161 -17.30 -6.54 8.05
C SER A 161 -18.72 -7.03 7.80
N ILE A 162 -18.89 -8.32 7.55
CA ILE A 162 -20.17 -8.96 7.28
C ILE A 162 -20.19 -10.38 7.90
N LYS A 163 -21.35 -10.81 8.35
CA LYS A 163 -21.59 -12.17 8.86
C LYS A 163 -22.91 -12.71 8.33
N PRO A 164 -23.14 -14.04 8.34
CA PRO A 164 -24.43 -14.62 8.06
C PRO A 164 -25.51 -14.04 9.00
N GLY A 165 -26.68 -13.71 8.42
CA GLY A 165 -27.79 -13.06 9.11
C GLY A 165 -27.81 -11.52 9.00
N ASP A 166 -26.70 -10.89 8.61
CA ASP A 166 -26.68 -9.43 8.43
C ASP A 166 -27.53 -9.00 7.22
N SER A 167 -28.18 -7.85 7.31
CA SER A 167 -28.93 -7.26 6.21
C SER A 167 -27.99 -6.42 5.32
N VAL A 168 -28.20 -6.51 4.02
CA VAL A 168 -27.45 -5.76 2.99
C VAL A 168 -28.41 -5.14 1.98
N VAL A 169 -27.99 -4.02 1.40
CA VAL A 169 -28.71 -3.38 0.30
C VAL A 169 -27.95 -3.62 -1.00
N VAL A 170 -28.64 -4.18 -1.99
CA VAL A 170 -28.09 -4.44 -3.32
C VAL A 170 -28.23 -3.19 -4.18
N LEU A 171 -27.13 -2.60 -4.57
CA LEU A 171 -27.11 -1.42 -5.45
C LEU A 171 -26.97 -1.84 -6.93
N PRO A 172 -27.56 -1.09 -7.88
CA PRO A 172 -28.34 0.15 -7.73
C PRO A 172 -29.81 -0.04 -7.41
N SER A 173 -30.31 -1.29 -7.31
CA SER A 173 -31.74 -1.62 -7.22
C SER A 173 -32.39 -1.18 -5.89
N GLY A 174 -31.58 -0.99 -4.82
CA GLY A 174 -32.08 -0.68 -3.48
C GLY A 174 -32.76 -1.86 -2.76
N VAL A 175 -32.68 -3.08 -3.33
CA VAL A 175 -33.30 -4.26 -2.74
C VAL A 175 -32.55 -4.69 -1.49
N GLU A 176 -33.28 -4.84 -0.38
CA GLU A 176 -32.78 -5.41 0.86
C GLU A 176 -32.79 -6.93 0.78
N ALA A 177 -31.73 -7.56 1.31
CA ALA A 177 -31.58 -9.01 1.40
C ALA A 177 -30.74 -9.37 2.62
N ASN A 178 -30.91 -10.59 3.15
CA ASN A 178 -30.07 -11.08 4.24
C ASN A 178 -28.99 -12.02 3.73
N VAL A 179 -27.84 -11.96 4.37
CA VAL A 179 -26.73 -12.86 4.10
C VAL A 179 -27.06 -14.26 4.58
N LYS A 180 -27.24 -15.20 3.65
CA LYS A 180 -27.48 -16.60 3.97
C LYS A 180 -26.19 -17.34 4.32
N ALA A 181 -25.13 -17.08 3.56
CA ALA A 181 -23.82 -17.71 3.77
C ALA A 181 -22.69 -16.86 3.15
N ILE A 182 -21.50 -17.03 3.70
CA ILE A 182 -20.24 -16.51 3.17
C ILE A 182 -19.39 -17.71 2.79
N VAL A 183 -19.02 -17.83 1.51
CA VAL A 183 -18.25 -18.95 0.99
C VAL A 183 -16.93 -18.45 0.42
N THR A 184 -15.85 -19.11 0.78
CA THR A 184 -14.55 -19.01 0.13
C THR A 184 -14.24 -20.37 -0.50
N TYR A 185 -13.29 -20.43 -1.43
CA TYR A 185 -12.98 -21.60 -2.28
C TYR A 185 -13.52 -22.96 -1.77
N ASP A 186 -13.25 -23.38 -0.51
CA ASP A 186 -13.66 -24.66 0.05
C ASP A 186 -14.37 -24.57 1.44
N LEU A 187 -14.62 -23.34 1.94
CA LEU A 187 -15.09 -23.17 3.32
C LEU A 187 -16.26 -22.19 3.42
N VAL A 188 -17.22 -22.54 4.26
CA VAL A 188 -18.21 -21.60 4.78
C VAL A 188 -17.57 -20.82 5.93
N ARG A 189 -17.61 -19.49 5.86
CA ARG A 189 -17.07 -18.60 6.90
C ARG A 189 -18.16 -17.98 7.74
N ASN A 190 -17.86 -17.77 9.01
CA ASN A 190 -18.76 -17.10 9.96
C ASN A 190 -18.69 -15.58 9.89
N ALA A 191 -17.65 -15.02 9.25
CA ALA A 191 -17.51 -13.59 9.00
C ALA A 191 -16.51 -13.34 7.87
N ALA A 192 -16.59 -12.15 7.26
CA ALA A 192 -15.58 -11.62 6.36
C ALA A 192 -15.32 -10.15 6.66
N VAL A 193 -14.08 -9.71 6.45
CA VAL A 193 -13.61 -8.36 6.73
C VAL A 193 -12.97 -7.74 5.48
N ASN A 194 -12.67 -6.46 5.55
CA ASN A 194 -12.00 -5.74 4.48
C ASN A 194 -10.76 -6.50 3.95
N GLY A 195 -10.68 -6.66 2.62
CA GLY A 195 -9.61 -7.39 1.93
C GLY A 195 -9.92 -8.88 1.65
N ASP A 196 -10.92 -9.47 2.29
CA ASP A 196 -11.30 -10.86 2.05
C ASP A 196 -11.97 -11.03 0.67
N ALA A 197 -11.48 -11.99 -0.12
CA ALA A 197 -12.14 -12.41 -1.35
C ALA A 197 -13.20 -13.47 -1.02
N ILE A 198 -14.47 -13.16 -1.27
CA ILE A 198 -15.61 -14.00 -0.84
C ILE A 198 -16.65 -14.20 -1.93
N THR A 199 -17.46 -15.20 -1.75
CA THR A 199 -18.75 -15.40 -2.41
C THR A 199 -19.86 -15.19 -1.37
N LEU A 200 -20.66 -14.16 -1.56
CA LEU A 200 -21.80 -13.87 -0.71
C LEU A 200 -23.05 -14.54 -1.29
N VAL A 201 -23.74 -15.32 -0.47
CA VAL A 201 -25.02 -15.94 -0.82
C VAL A 201 -26.12 -15.19 -0.06
N LEU A 202 -27.13 -14.73 -0.78
CA LEU A 202 -28.27 -14.00 -0.23
C LEU A 202 -29.51 -14.90 -0.20
N ASP A 203 -30.50 -14.52 0.59
CA ASP A 203 -31.77 -15.23 0.76
C ASP A 203 -32.75 -15.01 -0.41
N ARG A 204 -32.36 -14.18 -1.40
CA ARG A 204 -33.14 -13.87 -2.61
C ARG A 204 -32.35 -14.02 -3.89
#